data_033c28e1d8390c106b8bcd093642a87e
#
_entry.id   033c28e1d8390c106b8bcd093642a87e
#
_cell.length_a   1.000
_cell.length_b   1.000
_cell.length_c   1.000
_cell.angle_alpha   90.00
_cell.angle_beta   90.00
_cell.angle_gamma   90.00
#
_symmetry.space_group_name_H-M   'P 1'
#
loop_
_entity.id
_entity.type
_entity.pdbx_description
1 polymer ?
#
loop_
_entity_poly.entity_id
_entity_poly.type
_entity_poly.pdbx_seq_one_letter_code
_entity_poly.pdbx_strand_id
1 'polypeptide(L)'
;VAKKKRDRRDDDRIESLADLTPERVKGSRRSGTERAKPVSAEERAAWEERVAEAEAAKAGRRTFAPLIVAGVAAAAVVGLIGWSILSAEEPPTAESLPAPVIAADGGGAAVYPENSAEAVRENVRFGFMPAVDLVELGDGTIALGAGGPEAGEDVYGKPYADLTAEEFADGTIPAPREETNSGSPATWDEVYEDFSTDTVFMPSVDSDAALDAVLTSAEDAERIDALIVRTDDAALAERTADAGAVALFDGDPEGTSPADLAASGFGMAAVSADAEDVDEWLASDVGVWLTGVGSAQQLTELGDAGALGALTEDPFALQPAEDEDGAEG
;
A
#
# COMPACT_ATOMS: atom_id res chain seq x y z
N VAL A 1 -21.26 -34.45 43.01
CA VAL A 1 -22.63 -34.94 42.70
C VAL A 1 -23.24 -33.91 41.74
N ALA A 2 -23.80 -34.41 40.65
CA ALA A 2 -24.60 -33.78 39.60
C ALA A 2 -23.88 -33.52 38.26
N LYS A 3 -23.98 -34.49 37.38
CA LYS A 3 -23.78 -34.46 35.93
C LYS A 3 -24.82 -33.57 35.26
N LYS A 4 -24.40 -32.55 34.48
CA LYS A 4 -25.26 -31.80 33.57
C LYS A 4 -24.98 -32.27 32.14
N LYS A 5 -25.97 -32.96 31.52
CA LYS A 5 -26.03 -33.39 30.13
C LYS A 5 -25.93 -32.16 29.22
N ARG A 6 -25.03 -32.19 28.24
CA ARG A 6 -25.02 -31.28 27.09
C ARG A 6 -25.78 -31.93 25.94
N ASP A 7 -26.83 -31.26 25.47
CA ASP A 7 -27.52 -31.55 24.22
C ASP A 7 -26.61 -31.25 23.04
N ARG A 8 -26.46 -32.25 22.17
CA ARG A 8 -25.90 -32.10 20.83
C ARG A 8 -27.02 -31.61 19.92
N ARG A 9 -26.85 -30.43 19.33
CA ARG A 9 -27.58 -30.01 18.13
C ARG A 9 -26.82 -30.54 16.93
N ASP A 10 -27.54 -31.30 16.12
CA ASP A 10 -27.10 -31.87 14.85
C ASP A 10 -26.86 -30.73 13.84
N ASP A 11 -25.64 -30.67 13.31
CA ASP A 11 -25.26 -29.86 12.15
C ASP A 11 -25.67 -30.63 10.87
N ASP A 12 -26.79 -30.28 10.27
CA ASP A 12 -27.20 -30.77 8.96
C ASP A 12 -26.36 -30.10 7.85
N ARG A 13 -25.24 -30.72 7.55
CA ARG A 13 -24.39 -30.37 6.40
C ARG A 13 -24.91 -31.13 5.19
N ILE A 14 -25.51 -30.44 4.21
CA ILE A 14 -25.85 -30.98 2.90
C ILE A 14 -24.56 -31.15 2.09
N GLU A 15 -24.08 -32.38 1.96
CA GLU A 15 -22.78 -32.69 1.37
C GLU A 15 -22.76 -32.91 -0.16
N SER A 16 -23.90 -33.11 -0.85
CA SER A 16 -23.82 -33.26 -2.33
C SER A 16 -25.20 -33.25 -2.99
N LEU A 17 -25.28 -32.59 -4.15
CA LEU A 17 -26.42 -32.63 -5.10
C LEU A 17 -26.58 -33.97 -5.84
N ALA A 18 -25.78 -34.99 -5.51
CA ALA A 18 -25.77 -36.28 -6.21
C ALA A 18 -26.71 -37.35 -5.62
N ASP A 19 -27.35 -37.07 -4.46
CA ASP A 19 -28.16 -38.08 -3.72
C ASP A 19 -29.66 -37.99 -3.96
N LEU A 20 -30.12 -37.26 -4.96
CA LEU A 20 -31.54 -37.26 -5.35
C LEU A 20 -31.85 -38.34 -6.38
N THR A 21 -31.86 -39.60 -5.96
CA THR A 21 -32.50 -40.68 -6.72
C THR A 21 -33.96 -40.76 -6.31
N PRO A 22 -34.91 -40.77 -7.26
CA PRO A 22 -36.32 -40.85 -6.92
C PRO A 22 -36.68 -42.28 -6.47
N GLU A 23 -37.08 -42.42 -5.23
CA GLU A 23 -37.63 -43.65 -4.67
C GLU A 23 -38.98 -44.00 -5.33
N ARG A 24 -39.09 -45.24 -5.80
CA ARG A 24 -40.28 -45.83 -6.40
C ARG A 24 -41.42 -45.89 -5.38
N VAL A 25 -42.44 -45.03 -5.56
CA VAL A 25 -43.73 -45.19 -4.86
C VAL A 25 -44.47 -46.38 -5.46
N LYS A 26 -44.63 -47.45 -4.70
CA LYS A 26 -45.51 -48.56 -5.02
C LYS A 26 -46.98 -48.09 -4.87
N GLY A 27 -47.63 -47.79 -5.97
CA GLY A 27 -49.02 -47.46 -5.99
C GLY A 27 -49.95 -48.67 -5.90
N SER A 28 -50.96 -48.54 -5.08
CA SER A 28 -52.10 -49.40 -4.90
C SER A 28 -52.93 -49.53 -6.18
N ARG A 29 -53.18 -50.79 -6.58
CA ARG A 29 -54.12 -51.14 -7.67
C ARG A 29 -55.54 -50.80 -7.25
N ARG A 30 -56.19 -49.84 -7.91
CA ARG A 30 -57.64 -49.76 -8.07
C ARG A 30 -58.01 -49.94 -9.54
N SER A 31 -58.71 -51.04 -9.80
CA SER A 31 -59.35 -51.32 -11.07
C SER A 31 -60.53 -50.43 -11.34
N GLY A 32 -60.53 -49.73 -12.44
CA GLY A 32 -61.65 -48.96 -12.97
C GLY A 32 -61.32 -48.62 -14.42
N THR A 33 -61.75 -49.44 -15.33
CA THR A 33 -61.71 -49.25 -16.78
C THR A 33 -62.80 -48.25 -17.18
N GLU A 34 -62.50 -46.94 -17.06
CA GLU A 34 -63.24 -45.90 -17.78
C GLU A 34 -62.55 -45.62 -19.08
N ARG A 35 -63.13 -46.07 -20.19
CA ARG A 35 -62.66 -45.72 -21.56
C ARG A 35 -62.74 -44.20 -21.72
N ALA A 36 -61.62 -43.55 -21.76
CA ALA A 36 -61.57 -42.16 -22.13
C ALA A 36 -62.20 -41.96 -23.55
N LYS A 37 -63.12 -41.05 -23.63
CA LYS A 37 -63.76 -40.67 -24.91
C LYS A 37 -62.63 -40.14 -25.85
N PRO A 38 -62.66 -40.55 -27.15
CA PRO A 38 -61.70 -40.01 -28.08
C PRO A 38 -61.90 -38.50 -28.21
N VAL A 39 -60.83 -37.75 -28.00
CA VAL A 39 -60.77 -36.30 -28.20
C VAL A 39 -61.12 -35.99 -29.66
N SER A 40 -62.10 -35.08 -29.86
CA SER A 40 -62.56 -34.72 -31.21
C SER A 40 -61.44 -34.07 -32.04
N ALA A 41 -61.56 -34.19 -33.37
CA ALA A 41 -60.58 -33.56 -34.30
C ALA A 41 -60.47 -32.04 -34.06
N GLU A 42 -61.58 -31.41 -33.70
CA GLU A 42 -61.64 -29.96 -33.38
C GLU A 42 -60.89 -29.61 -32.08
N GLU A 43 -60.99 -30.45 -31.08
CA GLU A 43 -60.27 -30.23 -29.80
C GLU A 43 -58.76 -30.44 -29.96
N ARG A 44 -58.33 -31.35 -30.86
CA ARG A 44 -56.90 -31.52 -31.20
C ARG A 44 -56.37 -30.32 -31.99
N ALA A 45 -57.10 -29.83 -32.96
CA ALA A 45 -56.70 -28.68 -33.74
C ALA A 45 -56.58 -27.41 -32.85
N ALA A 46 -57.56 -27.18 -31.95
CA ALA A 46 -57.48 -26.07 -31.01
C ALA A 46 -56.38 -26.21 -29.95
N TRP A 47 -55.94 -27.44 -29.64
CA TRP A 47 -54.77 -27.66 -28.77
C TRP A 47 -53.46 -27.43 -29.50
N GLU A 48 -53.33 -27.89 -30.75
CA GLU A 48 -52.16 -27.66 -31.61
C GLU A 48 -51.95 -26.19 -31.92
N GLU A 49 -53.02 -25.43 -32.16
CA GLU A 49 -52.97 -23.96 -32.39
C GLU A 49 -52.48 -23.23 -31.14
N ARG A 50 -52.97 -23.60 -29.91
CA ARG A 50 -52.50 -23.02 -28.66
C ARG A 50 -51.04 -23.37 -28.33
N VAL A 51 -50.59 -24.57 -28.70
CA VAL A 51 -49.19 -24.96 -28.52
C VAL A 51 -48.31 -24.15 -29.47
N ALA A 52 -48.70 -24.01 -30.76
CA ALA A 52 -47.98 -23.20 -31.71
C ALA A 52 -47.89 -21.70 -31.33
N GLU A 53 -48.98 -21.11 -30.80
CA GLU A 53 -48.98 -19.75 -30.24
C GLU A 53 -48.06 -19.62 -29.04
N ALA A 54 -48.05 -20.60 -28.13
CA ALA A 54 -47.20 -20.59 -26.95
C ALA A 54 -45.70 -20.77 -27.31
N GLU A 55 -45.38 -21.57 -28.35
CA GLU A 55 -44.03 -21.71 -28.85
C GLU A 55 -43.55 -20.46 -29.62
N ALA A 56 -44.41 -19.81 -30.40
CA ALA A 56 -44.11 -18.54 -31.06
C ALA A 56 -43.85 -17.41 -30.05
N ALA A 57 -44.65 -17.36 -28.99
CA ALA A 57 -44.46 -16.39 -27.90
C ALA A 57 -43.16 -16.63 -27.11
N LYS A 58 -42.73 -17.89 -26.93
CA LYS A 58 -41.42 -18.24 -26.34
C LYS A 58 -40.26 -17.93 -27.27
N ALA A 59 -40.39 -18.12 -28.57
CA ALA A 59 -39.34 -17.79 -29.53
C ALA A 59 -39.07 -16.28 -29.59
N GLY A 60 -40.13 -15.43 -29.57
CA GLY A 60 -40.00 -13.97 -29.54
C GLY A 60 -39.31 -13.44 -28.28
N ARG A 61 -39.52 -14.08 -27.12
CA ARG A 61 -38.85 -13.70 -25.87
C ARG A 61 -37.39 -14.12 -25.76
N ARG A 62 -36.97 -15.17 -26.45
CA ARG A 62 -35.58 -15.67 -26.41
C ARG A 62 -34.58 -14.84 -27.20
N THR A 63 -35.01 -14.04 -28.18
CA THR A 63 -34.12 -13.27 -29.03
C THR A 63 -33.58 -11.98 -28.42
N PHE A 64 -34.28 -11.39 -27.45
CA PHE A 64 -33.86 -10.12 -26.84
C PHE A 64 -33.20 -10.27 -25.43
N ALA A 65 -33.52 -11.36 -24.71
CA ALA A 65 -32.95 -11.59 -23.38
C ALA A 65 -31.41 -11.62 -23.33
N PRO A 66 -30.68 -12.31 -24.24
CA PRO A 66 -29.22 -12.31 -24.20
C PRO A 66 -28.61 -10.96 -24.59
N LEU A 67 -29.26 -10.18 -25.46
CA LEU A 67 -28.79 -8.83 -25.85
C LEU A 67 -28.99 -7.82 -24.72
N ILE A 68 -30.08 -7.92 -23.97
CA ILE A 68 -30.33 -7.06 -22.80
C ILE A 68 -29.34 -7.40 -21.67
N VAL A 69 -29.10 -8.68 -21.40
CA VAL A 69 -28.12 -9.13 -20.39
C VAL A 69 -26.70 -8.71 -20.79
N ALA A 70 -26.32 -8.85 -22.07
CA ALA A 70 -25.02 -8.38 -22.56
C ALA A 70 -24.88 -6.85 -22.48
N GLY A 71 -25.94 -6.10 -22.78
CA GLY A 71 -25.94 -4.65 -22.67
C GLY A 71 -25.82 -4.16 -21.21
N VAL A 72 -26.52 -4.81 -20.28
CA VAL A 72 -26.44 -4.49 -18.83
C VAL A 72 -25.06 -4.87 -18.28
N ALA A 73 -24.49 -6.02 -18.68
CA ALA A 73 -23.15 -6.42 -18.27
C ALA A 73 -22.08 -5.46 -18.83
N ALA A 74 -22.18 -5.03 -20.07
CA ALA A 74 -21.27 -4.04 -20.66
C ALA A 74 -21.39 -2.68 -19.96
N ALA A 75 -22.60 -2.21 -19.66
CA ALA A 75 -22.81 -0.97 -18.92
C ALA A 75 -22.30 -1.04 -17.48
N ALA A 76 -22.42 -2.22 -16.83
CA ALA A 76 -21.86 -2.43 -15.48
C ALA A 76 -20.32 -2.43 -15.51
N VAL A 77 -19.70 -3.04 -16.49
CA VAL A 77 -18.24 -3.04 -16.66
C VAL A 77 -17.74 -1.62 -16.95
N VAL A 78 -18.37 -0.88 -17.84
CA VAL A 78 -18.02 0.52 -18.13
C VAL A 78 -18.27 1.40 -16.90
N GLY A 79 -19.34 1.16 -16.15
CA GLY A 79 -19.64 1.84 -14.90
C GLY A 79 -18.59 1.56 -13.80
N LEU A 80 -18.14 0.30 -13.68
CA LEU A 80 -17.10 -0.09 -12.72
C LEU A 80 -15.73 0.50 -13.11
N ILE A 81 -15.37 0.47 -14.40
CA ILE A 81 -14.14 1.10 -14.90
C ILE A 81 -14.20 2.62 -14.71
N GLY A 82 -15.32 3.25 -15.07
CA GLY A 82 -15.54 4.69 -14.84
C GLY A 82 -15.51 5.08 -13.37
N TRP A 83 -16.11 4.25 -12.49
CA TRP A 83 -16.05 4.44 -11.04
C TRP A 83 -14.62 4.28 -10.51
N SER A 84 -13.88 3.26 -10.98
CA SER A 84 -12.48 3.03 -10.59
C SER A 84 -11.57 4.20 -11.01
N ILE A 85 -11.77 4.77 -12.20
CA ILE A 85 -11.00 5.94 -12.66
C ILE A 85 -11.40 7.22 -11.90
N LEU A 86 -12.68 7.39 -11.56
CA LEU A 86 -13.19 8.56 -10.83
C LEU A 86 -12.97 8.47 -9.32
N SER A 87 -12.65 7.28 -8.80
CA SER A 87 -12.38 7.00 -7.38
C SER A 87 -10.91 6.69 -7.14
N ALA A 88 -10.04 6.80 -8.13
CA ALA A 88 -8.61 6.78 -7.92
C ALA A 88 -8.26 8.00 -7.06
N GLU A 89 -7.86 7.78 -5.82
CA GLU A 89 -7.25 8.81 -5.00
C GLU A 89 -6.04 9.32 -5.76
N GLU A 90 -5.88 10.64 -5.82
CA GLU A 90 -4.68 11.23 -6.42
C GLU A 90 -3.46 10.70 -5.66
N PRO A 91 -2.38 10.33 -6.35
CA PRO A 91 -1.17 9.88 -5.68
C PRO A 91 -0.68 10.92 -4.67
N PRO A 92 -0.19 10.52 -3.49
CA PRO A 92 0.21 11.47 -2.45
C PRO A 92 1.39 12.33 -2.90
N THR A 93 1.38 13.61 -2.53
CA THR A 93 2.50 14.55 -2.73
C THR A 93 3.07 14.97 -1.39
N ALA A 94 4.27 15.55 -1.35
CA ALA A 94 4.87 16.07 -0.13
C ALA A 94 3.98 17.12 0.57
N GLU A 95 3.21 17.89 -0.20
CA GLU A 95 2.29 18.90 0.34
C GLU A 95 0.93 18.32 0.80
N SER A 96 0.51 17.18 0.24
CA SER A 96 -0.79 16.56 0.54
C SER A 96 -0.77 15.56 1.70
N LEU A 97 0.40 15.32 2.29
CA LEU A 97 0.56 14.37 3.40
C LEU A 97 -0.33 14.75 4.61
N PRO A 98 -1.11 13.82 5.15
CA PRO A 98 -1.94 14.07 6.33
C PRO A 98 -1.08 14.07 7.60
N ALA A 99 -0.63 15.26 8.05
CA ALA A 99 0.17 15.37 9.28
C ALA A 99 -0.62 14.93 10.53
N PRO A 100 0.03 14.31 11.53
CA PRO A 100 1.43 13.92 11.52
C PRO A 100 1.69 12.59 10.79
N VAL A 101 2.74 12.54 9.97
CA VAL A 101 3.17 11.35 9.21
C VAL A 101 4.27 10.59 9.97
N ILE A 102 4.32 9.27 9.83
CA ILE A 102 5.42 8.45 10.33
C ILE A 102 6.32 8.08 9.16
N ALA A 103 7.56 8.56 9.18
CA ALA A 103 8.60 8.20 8.24
C ALA A 103 9.53 7.14 8.86
N ALA A 104 9.70 6.04 8.14
CA ALA A 104 10.48 4.89 8.58
C ALA A 104 11.95 5.07 8.19
N ASP A 105 12.76 5.54 9.14
CA ASP A 105 14.19 5.84 8.96
C ASP A 105 15.00 4.56 8.74
N GLY A 106 15.91 4.58 7.76
CA GLY A 106 16.60 3.39 7.28
C GLY A 106 15.64 2.30 6.78
N GLY A 107 14.41 2.68 6.37
CA GLY A 107 13.35 1.72 6.08
C GLY A 107 12.72 1.09 7.32
N GLY A 108 12.84 1.70 8.50
CA GLY A 108 12.40 1.13 9.78
C GLY A 108 13.41 0.14 10.33
N ALA A 109 14.66 0.56 10.43
CA ALA A 109 15.85 -0.26 10.73
C ALA A 109 15.77 -1.05 12.05
N ALA A 110 14.95 -0.61 13.01
CA ALA A 110 14.73 -1.37 14.24
C ALA A 110 13.75 -2.57 14.06
N VAL A 111 13.00 -2.64 12.95
CA VAL A 111 11.95 -3.65 12.71
C VAL A 111 12.26 -4.50 11.49
N TYR A 112 12.71 -3.86 10.40
CA TYR A 112 13.01 -4.49 9.11
C TYR A 112 14.52 -4.47 8.83
N PRO A 113 15.02 -5.34 7.94
CA PRO A 113 16.39 -5.23 7.45
C PRO A 113 16.61 -3.83 6.84
N GLU A 114 17.60 -3.12 7.37
CA GLU A 114 17.86 -1.72 7.07
C GLU A 114 18.05 -1.49 5.56
N ASN A 115 17.39 -0.48 5.00
CA ASN A 115 17.53 -0.11 3.59
C ASN A 115 17.37 -1.29 2.60
N SER A 116 16.41 -2.20 2.86
CA SER A 116 16.13 -3.37 2.02
C SER A 116 14.87 -3.23 1.18
N ALA A 117 14.74 -4.03 0.12
CA ALA A 117 13.53 -4.12 -0.68
C ALA A 117 12.30 -4.48 0.16
N GLU A 118 12.47 -5.39 1.14
CA GLU A 118 11.41 -5.80 2.06
C GLU A 118 10.97 -4.65 2.97
N ALA A 119 11.91 -3.87 3.47
CA ALA A 119 11.63 -2.70 4.32
C ALA A 119 10.76 -1.68 3.57
N VAL A 120 11.14 -1.30 2.35
CA VAL A 120 10.35 -0.36 1.54
C VAL A 120 8.95 -0.91 1.28
N ARG A 121 8.83 -2.16 0.84
CA ARG A 121 7.54 -2.79 0.55
C ARG A 121 6.61 -2.81 1.76
N GLU A 122 7.12 -3.20 2.93
CA GLU A 122 6.31 -3.28 4.14
C GLU A 122 5.94 -1.88 4.66
N ASN A 123 6.83 -0.88 4.56
CA ASN A 123 6.50 0.49 4.91
C ASN A 123 5.33 1.02 4.07
N VAL A 124 5.39 0.89 2.75
CA VAL A 124 4.29 1.29 1.86
C VAL A 124 3.00 0.56 2.21
N ARG A 125 3.09 -0.76 2.47
CA ARG A 125 1.93 -1.58 2.84
C ARG A 125 1.25 -1.13 4.13
N PHE A 126 2.03 -0.68 5.12
CA PHE A 126 1.50 -0.20 6.40
C PHE A 126 1.19 1.29 6.42
N GLY A 127 1.42 2.01 5.31
CA GLY A 127 1.17 3.45 5.21
C GLY A 127 2.23 4.30 5.89
N PHE A 128 3.43 3.75 6.13
CA PHE A 128 4.59 4.51 6.53
C PHE A 128 5.32 5.08 5.32
N MET A 129 5.89 6.25 5.46
CA MET A 129 6.70 6.85 4.41
C MET A 129 8.12 6.27 4.44
N PRO A 130 8.64 5.70 3.34
CA PRO A 130 10.01 5.21 3.30
C PRO A 130 11.01 6.36 3.37
N ALA A 131 11.81 6.42 4.44
CA ALA A 131 12.98 7.27 4.57
C ALA A 131 14.22 6.38 4.45
N VAL A 132 14.82 6.37 3.27
CA VAL A 132 15.92 5.45 2.92
C VAL A 132 17.22 6.20 2.72
N ASP A 133 18.34 5.56 3.03
CA ASP A 133 19.66 6.08 2.74
C ASP A 133 20.14 5.57 1.39
N LEU A 134 20.84 6.42 0.67
CA LEU A 134 21.35 6.10 -0.65
C LEU A 134 22.87 6.10 -0.64
N VAL A 135 23.44 5.22 -1.47
CA VAL A 135 24.87 5.09 -1.64
C VAL A 135 25.20 4.85 -3.11
N GLU A 136 26.30 5.47 -3.59
CA GLU A 136 26.83 5.23 -4.93
C GLU A 136 27.77 4.02 -4.91
N LEU A 137 27.48 3.03 -5.74
CA LEU A 137 28.33 1.86 -5.96
C LEU A 137 29.51 2.19 -6.90
N GLY A 138 30.51 1.33 -6.93
CA GLY A 138 31.73 1.52 -7.75
C GLY A 138 31.51 1.57 -9.25
N ASP A 139 30.36 1.11 -9.74
CA ASP A 139 29.95 1.22 -11.15
C ASP A 139 29.02 2.41 -11.44
N GLY A 140 28.74 3.25 -10.42
CA GLY A 140 27.88 4.42 -10.52
C GLY A 140 26.39 4.13 -10.28
N THR A 141 26.01 2.90 -9.94
CA THR A 141 24.63 2.57 -9.57
C THR A 141 24.28 3.17 -8.22
N ILE A 142 23.11 3.78 -8.07
CA ILE A 142 22.61 4.26 -6.78
C ILE A 142 21.77 3.17 -6.13
N ALA A 143 22.17 2.78 -4.94
CA ALA A 143 21.60 1.68 -4.17
C ALA A 143 21.09 2.17 -2.81
N LEU A 144 20.20 1.39 -2.18
CA LEU A 144 19.82 1.60 -0.79
C LEU A 144 20.92 1.08 0.13
N GLY A 145 21.46 1.95 0.99
CA GLY A 145 22.52 1.55 1.90
C GLY A 145 22.93 2.67 2.84
N ALA A 146 23.18 2.34 4.09
CA ALA A 146 23.56 3.28 5.13
C ALA A 146 25.08 3.43 5.28
N GLY A 147 25.51 4.58 5.82
CA GLY A 147 26.90 4.83 6.22
C GLY A 147 27.84 5.31 5.12
N GLY A 148 27.30 5.62 3.94
CA GLY A 148 28.06 6.19 2.82
C GLY A 148 28.94 5.18 2.07
N PRO A 149 29.71 5.65 1.06
CA PRO A 149 30.40 4.77 0.09
C PRO A 149 31.50 3.89 0.70
N GLU A 150 32.06 4.28 1.83
CA GLU A 150 33.10 3.51 2.56
C GLU A 150 32.52 2.41 3.48
N ALA A 151 31.19 2.37 3.66
CA ALA A 151 30.51 1.34 4.44
C ALA A 151 30.27 0.07 3.61
N GLY A 152 29.54 -0.90 4.15
CA GLY A 152 29.18 -2.15 3.47
C GLY A 152 30.08 -3.34 3.77
N GLU A 153 31.25 -3.15 4.42
CA GLU A 153 32.20 -4.24 4.71
C GLU A 153 31.58 -5.40 5.51
N ASP A 154 30.67 -5.10 6.44
CA ASP A 154 30.03 -6.12 7.29
C ASP A 154 29.12 -7.06 6.48
N VAL A 155 28.53 -6.56 5.40
CA VAL A 155 27.61 -7.33 4.53
C VAL A 155 28.35 -7.96 3.36
N TYR A 156 29.23 -7.19 2.71
CA TYR A 156 29.82 -7.55 1.43
C TYR A 156 31.30 -7.91 1.53
N GLY A 157 31.97 -7.67 2.67
CA GLY A 157 33.38 -7.87 2.85
C GLY A 157 34.25 -6.82 2.12
N LYS A 158 33.66 -5.78 1.58
CA LYS A 158 34.30 -4.62 0.92
C LYS A 158 33.35 -3.41 0.94
N PRO A 159 33.89 -2.18 0.78
CA PRO A 159 33.09 -0.97 0.72
C PRO A 159 32.08 -0.96 -0.45
N TYR A 160 30.98 -0.21 -0.31
CA TYR A 160 30.04 0.01 -1.40
C TYR A 160 30.71 0.59 -2.65
N ALA A 161 31.65 1.52 -2.49
CA ALA A 161 32.38 2.12 -3.59
C ALA A 161 33.22 1.11 -4.43
N ASP A 162 33.44 -0.09 -3.93
CA ASP A 162 34.16 -1.17 -4.62
C ASP A 162 33.22 -2.24 -5.20
N LEU A 163 31.89 -2.08 -5.02
CA LEU A 163 30.89 -3.03 -5.52
C LEU A 163 30.37 -2.63 -6.90
N THR A 164 30.08 -3.62 -7.73
CA THR A 164 29.16 -3.45 -8.87
C THR A 164 27.73 -3.74 -8.44
N ALA A 165 26.73 -3.30 -9.21
CA ALA A 165 25.31 -3.62 -8.96
C ALA A 165 25.06 -5.14 -8.87
N GLU A 166 25.74 -5.96 -9.71
CA GLU A 166 25.62 -7.43 -9.67
C GLU A 166 26.15 -8.00 -8.34
N GLU A 167 27.32 -7.54 -7.87
CA GLU A 167 27.88 -7.98 -6.59
C GLU A 167 27.07 -7.49 -5.39
N PHE A 168 26.47 -6.29 -5.49
CA PHE A 168 25.57 -5.75 -4.48
C PHE A 168 24.29 -6.60 -4.38
N ALA A 169 23.67 -6.96 -5.51
CA ALA A 169 22.46 -7.78 -5.57
C ALA A 169 22.63 -9.19 -4.98
N ASP A 170 23.86 -9.74 -5.01
CA ASP A 170 24.19 -11.04 -4.40
C ASP A 170 24.26 -11.01 -2.85
N GLY A 171 24.20 -9.82 -2.25
CA GLY A 171 24.24 -9.62 -0.81
C GLY A 171 23.01 -10.12 -0.08
N THR A 172 23.13 -10.14 1.25
CA THR A 172 21.98 -10.44 2.13
C THR A 172 22.04 -9.49 3.31
N ILE A 173 21.05 -8.62 3.43
CA ILE A 173 20.99 -7.63 4.50
C ILE A 173 20.54 -8.32 5.79
N PRO A 174 21.31 -8.22 6.89
CA PRO A 174 21.00 -8.93 8.11
C PRO A 174 19.68 -8.44 8.73
N ALA A 175 18.97 -9.36 9.37
CA ALA A 175 17.78 -9.03 10.14
C ALA A 175 18.14 -8.22 11.40
N PRO A 176 17.37 -7.20 11.78
CA PRO A 176 17.64 -6.43 13.00
C PRO A 176 17.32 -7.21 14.29
N ARG A 177 16.48 -8.27 14.18
CA ARG A 177 16.02 -9.11 15.31
C ARG A 177 16.01 -10.59 14.90
N GLU A 178 16.12 -11.50 15.86
CA GLU A 178 16.13 -12.96 15.60
C GLU A 178 14.81 -13.45 14.95
N GLU A 179 13.69 -12.78 15.22
CA GLU A 179 12.37 -13.15 14.68
C GLU A 179 12.11 -12.58 13.28
N THR A 180 12.95 -11.67 12.80
CA THR A 180 12.81 -11.05 11.48
C THR A 180 13.62 -11.83 10.43
N ASN A 181 13.14 -11.89 9.21
CA ASN A 181 13.91 -12.45 8.10
C ASN A 181 14.98 -11.44 7.64
N SER A 182 16.06 -11.93 7.08
CA SER A 182 17.03 -11.10 6.34
C SER A 182 16.36 -10.48 5.10
N GLY A 183 16.92 -9.37 4.63
CA GLY A 183 16.42 -8.63 3.48
C GLY A 183 17.27 -8.80 2.23
N SER A 184 16.73 -8.37 1.12
CA SER A 184 17.36 -8.29 -0.18
C SER A 184 17.85 -6.87 -0.43
N PRO A 185 19.09 -6.68 -0.94
CA PRO A 185 19.53 -5.40 -1.46
C PRO A 185 18.59 -4.89 -2.56
N ALA A 186 18.49 -3.57 -2.71
CA ALA A 186 17.73 -2.95 -3.78
C ALA A 186 18.42 -1.69 -4.29
N THR A 187 18.26 -1.38 -5.56
CA THR A 187 18.67 -0.10 -6.14
C THR A 187 17.58 0.93 -5.97
N TRP A 188 17.93 2.21 -6.06
CA TRP A 188 16.96 3.30 -6.02
C TRP A 188 15.93 3.17 -7.14
N ASP A 189 16.37 2.94 -8.37
CA ASP A 189 15.49 2.84 -9.52
C ASP A 189 14.43 1.75 -9.35
N GLU A 190 14.84 0.55 -8.84
CA GLU A 190 13.91 -0.57 -8.61
C GLU A 190 12.79 -0.20 -7.61
N VAL A 191 13.15 0.37 -6.45
CA VAL A 191 12.13 0.70 -5.44
C VAL A 191 11.27 1.91 -5.84
N TYR A 192 11.85 2.85 -6.57
CA TYR A 192 11.11 4.02 -7.03
C TYR A 192 10.13 3.67 -8.15
N GLU A 193 10.53 2.84 -9.12
CA GLU A 193 9.65 2.32 -10.17
C GLU A 193 8.46 1.56 -9.58
N ASP A 194 8.71 0.72 -8.57
CA ASP A 194 7.67 -0.13 -7.97
C ASP A 194 6.67 0.64 -7.11
N PHE A 195 7.08 1.71 -6.41
CA PHE A 195 6.26 2.31 -5.34
C PHE A 195 6.02 3.82 -5.44
N SER A 196 6.58 4.53 -6.42
CA SER A 196 6.47 5.99 -6.52
C SER A 196 5.04 6.53 -6.66
N THR A 197 4.09 5.71 -7.13
CA THR A 197 2.66 6.07 -7.22
C THR A 197 1.91 5.87 -5.92
N ASP A 198 2.44 5.08 -4.99
CA ASP A 198 1.74 4.66 -3.77
C ASP A 198 2.15 5.48 -2.54
N THR A 199 3.33 6.13 -2.58
CA THR A 199 3.88 6.85 -1.43
C THR A 199 4.72 8.06 -1.85
N VAL A 200 5.04 8.92 -0.88
CA VAL A 200 6.11 9.90 -0.93
C VAL A 200 7.39 9.24 -0.43
N PHE A 201 8.50 9.48 -1.11
CA PHE A 201 9.82 9.00 -0.68
C PHE A 201 10.61 10.11 0.01
N MET A 202 11.42 9.71 1.00
CA MET A 202 12.32 10.60 1.73
C MET A 202 13.76 10.04 1.69
N PRO A 203 14.43 10.06 0.50
CA PRO A 203 15.81 9.58 0.38
C PRO A 203 16.81 10.53 1.04
N SER A 204 17.86 9.99 1.67
CA SER A 204 19.05 10.72 2.11
C SER A 204 20.08 10.76 0.99
N VAL A 205 20.59 11.95 0.68
CA VAL A 205 21.44 12.22 -0.46
C VAL A 205 22.67 13.02 -0.02
N ASP A 206 23.87 12.52 -0.28
CA ASP A 206 25.15 13.11 0.09
C ASP A 206 26.07 13.42 -1.09
N SER A 207 25.61 13.17 -2.32
CA SER A 207 26.40 13.38 -3.53
C SER A 207 25.57 13.90 -4.70
N ASP A 208 26.24 14.60 -5.63
CA ASP A 208 25.64 15.06 -6.90
C ASP A 208 25.07 13.89 -7.71
N ALA A 209 25.78 12.73 -7.74
CA ALA A 209 25.35 11.55 -8.49
C ALA A 209 24.06 10.95 -7.91
N ALA A 210 23.96 10.85 -6.58
CA ALA A 210 22.76 10.36 -5.93
C ALA A 210 21.57 11.31 -6.16
N LEU A 211 21.78 12.64 -6.06
CA LEU A 211 20.73 13.61 -6.34
C LEU A 211 20.28 13.54 -7.80
N ASP A 212 21.22 13.44 -8.76
CA ASP A 212 20.88 13.34 -10.19
C ASP A 212 20.00 12.10 -10.47
N ALA A 213 20.35 10.95 -9.88
CA ALA A 213 19.56 9.73 -10.01
C ALA A 213 18.13 9.90 -9.42
N VAL A 214 18.04 10.44 -8.19
CA VAL A 214 16.75 10.67 -7.51
C VAL A 214 15.85 11.59 -8.32
N LEU A 215 16.37 12.72 -8.79
CA LEU A 215 15.60 13.67 -9.59
C LEU A 215 15.21 13.08 -10.95
N THR A 216 16.11 12.35 -11.61
CA THR A 216 15.83 11.72 -12.92
C THR A 216 14.71 10.71 -12.80
N SER A 217 14.77 9.80 -11.80
CA SER A 217 13.69 8.82 -11.59
C SER A 217 12.35 9.48 -11.30
N ALA A 218 12.36 10.60 -10.56
CA ALA A 218 11.14 11.35 -10.23
C ALA A 218 10.58 12.14 -11.44
N GLU A 219 11.44 12.71 -12.28
CA GLU A 219 11.03 13.37 -13.52
C GLU A 219 10.44 12.35 -14.51
N ASP A 220 11.08 11.19 -14.68
CA ASP A 220 10.62 10.13 -15.58
C ASP A 220 9.26 9.54 -15.14
N ALA A 221 9.02 9.49 -13.83
CA ALA A 221 7.75 9.07 -13.26
C ALA A 221 6.69 10.19 -13.18
N GLU A 222 7.03 11.44 -13.52
CA GLU A 222 6.19 12.64 -13.32
C GLU A 222 5.76 12.82 -11.84
N ARG A 223 6.69 12.52 -10.88
CA ARG A 223 6.44 12.47 -9.43
C ARG A 223 7.43 13.31 -8.61
N ILE A 224 7.94 14.41 -9.17
CA ILE A 224 8.89 15.29 -8.48
C ILE A 224 8.28 15.91 -7.20
N ASP A 225 6.99 16.13 -7.20
CA ASP A 225 6.20 16.62 -6.07
C ASP A 225 6.00 15.58 -4.93
N ALA A 226 6.41 14.33 -5.16
CA ALA A 226 6.38 13.25 -4.18
C ALA A 226 7.77 12.93 -3.60
N LEU A 227 8.71 13.87 -3.69
CA LEU A 227 10.03 13.74 -3.10
C LEU A 227 10.27 14.75 -1.98
N ILE A 228 10.83 14.22 -0.86
CA ILE A 228 11.44 14.99 0.21
C ILE A 228 12.89 14.53 0.31
N VAL A 229 13.83 15.31 -0.20
CA VAL A 229 15.26 14.94 -0.24
C VAL A 229 15.94 15.36 1.05
N ARG A 230 16.45 14.42 1.83
CA ARG A 230 17.25 14.68 3.04
C ARG A 230 18.70 14.96 2.66
N THR A 231 19.25 16.05 3.16
CA THR A 231 20.67 16.38 3.00
C THR A 231 21.08 17.46 4.01
N ASP A 232 22.37 17.56 4.32
CA ASP A 232 22.96 18.66 5.08
C ASP A 232 23.71 19.66 4.16
N ASP A 233 23.81 19.37 2.86
CA ASP A 233 24.51 20.20 1.87
C ASP A 233 23.55 21.22 1.22
N ALA A 234 23.83 22.52 1.45
CA ALA A 234 23.02 23.62 0.91
C ALA A 234 23.02 23.67 -0.63
N ALA A 235 24.08 23.20 -1.30
CA ALA A 235 24.09 23.19 -2.77
C ALA A 235 23.18 22.09 -3.34
N LEU A 236 23.12 20.91 -2.68
CA LEU A 236 22.15 19.88 -3.02
C LEU A 236 20.73 20.31 -2.70
N ALA A 237 20.52 21.04 -1.59
CA ALA A 237 19.21 21.58 -1.23
C ALA A 237 18.70 22.61 -2.26
N GLU A 238 19.55 23.55 -2.71
CA GLU A 238 19.18 24.52 -3.75
C GLU A 238 18.78 23.81 -5.06
N ARG A 239 19.56 22.79 -5.49
CA ARG A 239 19.23 22.01 -6.69
C ARG A 239 17.93 21.21 -6.55
N THR A 240 17.67 20.66 -5.37
CA THR A 240 16.41 19.97 -5.07
C THR A 240 15.23 20.92 -5.20
N ALA A 241 15.31 22.10 -4.62
CA ALA A 241 14.28 23.12 -4.68
C ALA A 241 14.08 23.64 -6.12
N ASP A 242 15.16 23.87 -6.88
CA ASP A 242 15.10 24.28 -8.28
C ASP A 242 14.41 23.26 -9.19
N ALA A 243 14.51 21.97 -8.86
CA ALA A 243 13.83 20.88 -9.55
C ALA A 243 12.33 20.77 -9.17
N GLY A 244 11.88 21.44 -8.10
CA GLY A 244 10.50 21.41 -7.62
C GLY A 244 10.21 20.33 -6.57
N ALA A 245 11.24 19.65 -6.06
CA ALA A 245 11.15 18.77 -4.88
C ALA A 245 11.40 19.58 -3.59
N VAL A 246 11.16 18.96 -2.43
CA VAL A 246 11.38 19.60 -1.14
C VAL A 246 12.69 19.11 -0.54
N ALA A 247 13.58 20.06 -0.16
CA ALA A 247 14.79 19.74 0.58
C ALA A 247 14.51 19.76 2.10
N LEU A 248 14.93 18.70 2.79
CA LEU A 248 14.87 18.57 4.23
C LEU A 248 16.31 18.59 4.78
N PHE A 249 16.59 19.51 5.69
CA PHE A 249 17.84 19.54 6.42
C PHE A 249 17.90 18.38 7.43
N ASP A 250 18.85 17.49 7.24
CA ASP A 250 19.06 16.27 8.05
C ASP A 250 20.39 16.31 8.84
N GLY A 251 20.91 17.52 9.09
CA GLY A 251 22.08 17.75 9.90
C GLY A 251 21.74 18.11 11.35
N ASP A 252 22.76 18.48 12.11
CA ASP A 252 22.58 19.05 13.45
C ASP A 252 22.14 20.51 13.33
N PRO A 253 20.89 20.88 13.71
CA PRO A 253 20.41 22.24 13.63
C PRO A 253 20.96 23.13 14.74
N GLU A 254 21.81 22.63 15.68
CA GLU A 254 22.33 23.40 16.80
C GLU A 254 23.06 24.68 16.31
N GLY A 255 22.56 25.82 16.74
CA GLY A 255 23.11 27.12 16.36
C GLY A 255 22.68 27.65 14.99
N THR A 256 21.77 26.97 14.30
CA THR A 256 21.17 27.40 13.05
C THR A 256 19.72 27.80 13.29
N SER A 257 19.28 28.96 12.79
CA SER A 257 17.87 29.37 12.92
C SER A 257 17.02 28.82 11.76
N PRO A 258 15.70 28.65 11.93
CA PRO A 258 14.80 28.31 10.83
C PRO A 258 14.91 29.23 9.63
N ALA A 259 15.12 30.54 9.88
CA ALA A 259 15.27 31.56 8.83
C ALA A 259 16.56 31.38 8.03
N ASP A 260 17.66 30.96 8.67
CA ASP A 260 18.93 30.71 7.98
C ASP A 260 18.83 29.46 7.10
N LEU A 261 18.14 28.40 7.55
CA LEU A 261 17.89 27.21 6.74
C LEU A 261 16.99 27.53 5.53
N ALA A 262 15.91 28.25 5.73
CA ALA A 262 15.04 28.70 4.64
C ALA A 262 15.81 29.52 3.59
N ALA A 263 16.73 30.39 4.04
CA ALA A 263 17.57 31.19 3.14
C ALA A 263 18.60 30.34 2.36
N SER A 264 18.89 29.12 2.85
CA SER A 264 19.80 28.16 2.23
C SER A 264 19.07 27.12 1.34
N GLY A 265 17.78 27.33 1.06
CA GLY A 265 17.02 26.48 0.14
C GLY A 265 16.31 25.28 0.80
N PHE A 266 16.38 25.14 2.13
CA PHE A 266 15.66 24.10 2.84
C PHE A 266 14.22 24.51 3.13
N GLY A 267 13.27 23.69 2.69
CA GLY A 267 11.84 23.85 3.00
C GLY A 267 11.43 23.15 4.28
N MET A 268 12.23 22.17 4.73
CA MET A 268 11.97 21.34 5.90
C MET A 268 13.24 21.13 6.72
N ALA A 269 13.09 20.74 8.01
CA ALA A 269 14.20 20.37 8.89
C ALA A 269 13.83 19.19 9.78
N ALA A 270 14.79 18.30 10.05
CA ALA A 270 14.72 17.28 11.07
C ALA A 270 15.20 17.90 12.41
N VAL A 271 14.34 17.88 13.44
CA VAL A 271 14.59 18.49 14.73
C VAL A 271 14.30 17.47 15.84
N SER A 272 15.15 17.42 16.86
CA SER A 272 14.88 16.57 18.04
C SER A 272 13.61 17.02 18.75
N ALA A 273 12.72 16.07 19.07
CA ALA A 273 11.53 16.35 19.88
C ALA A 273 11.86 16.86 21.29
N ASP A 274 13.10 16.63 21.76
CA ASP A 274 13.62 17.06 23.06
C ASP A 274 14.49 18.34 22.95
N ALA A 275 14.59 18.97 21.78
CA ALA A 275 15.35 20.21 21.61
C ALA A 275 14.75 21.35 22.43
N GLU A 276 15.62 22.17 23.06
CA GLU A 276 15.16 23.29 23.92
C GLU A 276 14.39 24.36 23.12
N ASP A 277 14.62 24.47 21.82
CA ASP A 277 14.04 25.43 20.88
C ASP A 277 13.00 24.81 19.94
N VAL A 278 12.54 23.57 20.19
CA VAL A 278 11.55 22.88 19.32
C VAL A 278 10.28 23.70 19.09
N ASP A 279 9.82 24.46 20.08
CA ASP A 279 8.65 25.37 19.93
C ASP A 279 8.92 26.51 18.93
N GLU A 280 10.16 27.01 18.85
CA GLU A 280 10.56 28.02 17.87
C GLU A 280 10.54 27.45 16.45
N TRP A 281 11.05 26.24 16.28
CA TRP A 281 10.99 25.50 15.02
C TRP A 281 9.56 25.26 14.58
N LEU A 282 8.69 24.75 15.45
CA LEU A 282 7.28 24.47 15.15
C LEU A 282 6.47 25.72 14.83
N ALA A 283 6.89 26.89 15.32
CA ALA A 283 6.25 28.18 15.02
C ALA A 283 6.78 28.86 13.74
N SER A 284 7.78 28.28 13.07
CA SER A 284 8.42 28.85 11.88
C SER A 284 7.69 28.50 10.59
N ASP A 285 8.15 29.07 9.48
CA ASP A 285 7.68 28.73 8.11
C ASP A 285 8.40 27.49 7.53
N VAL A 286 9.39 26.91 8.24
CA VAL A 286 10.08 25.69 7.86
C VAL A 286 9.27 24.49 8.35
N GLY A 287 8.98 23.53 7.48
CA GLY A 287 8.29 22.30 7.85
C GLY A 287 9.15 21.45 8.79
N VAL A 288 8.59 21.03 9.93
CA VAL A 288 9.36 20.29 10.97
C VAL A 288 9.04 18.82 10.95
N TRP A 289 10.07 18.00 10.78
CA TRP A 289 10.07 16.56 11.04
C TRP A 289 10.79 16.31 12.37
N LEU A 290 10.20 15.45 13.19
CA LEU A 290 10.73 15.22 14.54
C LEU A 290 11.53 13.92 14.60
N THR A 291 12.68 13.98 15.26
CA THR A 291 13.45 12.78 15.67
C THR A 291 13.31 12.55 17.18
N GLY A 292 13.54 11.32 17.63
CA GLY A 292 13.49 11.00 19.07
C GLY A 292 12.09 10.99 19.68
N VAL A 293 11.02 10.97 18.91
CA VAL A 293 9.64 10.86 19.42
C VAL A 293 9.44 9.49 20.08
N GLY A 294 9.03 9.48 21.33
CA GLY A 294 8.97 8.27 22.15
C GLY A 294 7.61 7.55 22.18
N SER A 295 6.53 8.17 21.66
CA SER A 295 5.20 7.57 21.70
C SER A 295 4.23 8.19 20.70
N ALA A 296 3.18 7.46 20.33
CA ALA A 296 2.08 7.95 19.51
C ALA A 296 1.37 9.18 20.12
N GLN A 297 1.24 9.23 21.45
CA GLN A 297 0.66 10.39 22.12
C GLN A 297 1.52 11.64 21.94
N GLN A 298 2.84 11.53 22.13
CA GLN A 298 3.77 12.64 21.94
C GLN A 298 3.75 13.12 20.47
N LEU A 299 3.71 12.19 19.50
CA LEU A 299 3.60 12.52 18.09
C LEU A 299 2.31 13.30 17.79
N THR A 300 1.18 12.90 18.39
CA THR A 300 -0.09 13.62 18.23
C THR A 300 -0.01 15.03 18.81
N GLU A 301 0.51 15.17 20.03
CA GLU A 301 0.65 16.48 20.69
C GLU A 301 1.55 17.44 19.91
N LEU A 302 2.68 16.95 19.36
CA LEU A 302 3.60 17.75 18.55
C LEU A 302 3.04 18.00 17.13
N GLY A 303 2.27 17.07 16.58
CA GLY A 303 1.52 17.28 15.33
C GLY A 303 0.47 18.39 15.46
N ASP A 304 -0.27 18.42 16.56
CA ASP A 304 -1.21 19.51 16.88
C ASP A 304 -0.49 20.86 17.07
N ALA A 305 0.78 20.84 17.46
CA ALA A 305 1.63 22.02 17.56
C ALA A 305 2.27 22.46 16.23
N GLY A 306 2.14 21.68 15.16
CA GLY A 306 2.60 22.04 13.81
C GLY A 306 3.66 21.13 13.20
N ALA A 307 4.07 20.02 13.85
CA ALA A 307 4.99 19.07 13.26
C ALA A 307 4.34 18.34 12.07
N LEU A 308 5.09 18.15 10.97
CA LEU A 308 4.66 17.39 9.81
C LEU A 308 4.64 15.89 10.08
N GLY A 309 5.54 15.40 10.92
CA GLY A 309 5.65 14.00 11.24
C GLY A 309 6.89 13.67 12.07
N ALA A 310 7.20 12.38 12.17
CA ALA A 310 8.38 11.88 12.85
C ALA A 310 9.19 10.94 11.95
N LEU A 311 10.53 11.09 12.04
CA LEU A 311 11.52 10.12 11.56
C LEU A 311 11.83 9.13 12.69
N THR A 312 11.70 7.84 12.42
CA THR A 312 11.94 6.81 13.43
C THR A 312 12.36 5.48 12.82
N GLU A 313 13.28 4.79 13.46
CA GLU A 313 13.64 3.41 13.11
C GLU A 313 12.57 2.38 13.51
N ASP A 314 11.67 2.70 14.46
CA ASP A 314 10.55 1.83 14.86
C ASP A 314 9.21 2.53 14.59
N PRO A 315 8.69 2.47 13.35
CA PRO A 315 7.45 3.15 12.97
C PRO A 315 6.21 2.62 13.70
N PHE A 316 6.22 1.36 14.13
CA PHE A 316 5.11 0.78 14.88
C PHE A 316 5.00 1.31 16.31
N ALA A 317 6.11 1.74 16.91
CA ALA A 317 6.09 2.35 18.24
C ALA A 317 5.30 3.67 18.28
N LEU A 318 5.14 4.33 17.13
CA LEU A 318 4.42 5.59 17.00
C LEU A 318 2.99 5.43 16.46
N GLN A 319 2.55 4.22 16.13
CA GLN A 319 1.15 4.00 15.77
C GLN A 319 0.25 4.11 17.01
N PRO A 320 -0.91 4.77 16.89
CA PRO A 320 -1.93 4.71 17.94
C PRO A 320 -2.28 3.25 18.25
N ALA A 321 -2.43 2.90 19.52
CA ALA A 321 -2.96 1.59 19.88
C ALA A 321 -4.34 1.43 19.25
N GLU A 322 -4.58 0.31 18.56
CA GLU A 322 -5.93 -0.02 18.11
C GLU A 322 -6.82 -0.15 19.35
N ASP A 323 -7.86 0.68 19.44
CA ASP A 323 -8.84 0.57 20.51
C ASP A 323 -9.49 -0.82 20.45
N GLU A 324 -9.21 -1.68 21.41
CA GLU A 324 -9.86 -3.01 21.55
C GLU A 324 -11.37 -2.92 21.82
N ASP A 325 -11.95 -1.71 21.84
CA ASP A 325 -13.37 -1.46 22.15
C ASP A 325 -14.33 -1.77 21.00
N GLY A 326 -13.86 -2.30 19.84
CA GLY A 326 -14.72 -2.66 18.71
C GLY A 326 -15.38 -4.04 18.76
N ALA A 327 -15.16 -4.85 19.80
CA ALA A 327 -15.61 -6.26 19.85
C ALA A 327 -16.86 -6.52 20.71
N GLU A 328 -17.59 -5.49 21.15
CA GLU A 328 -18.89 -5.66 21.83
C GLU A 328 -19.99 -4.86 21.11
N GLY A 329 -20.56 -5.45 20.04
CA GLY A 329 -21.71 -4.92 19.33
C GLY A 329 -22.52 -6.04 18.68
#